data_55a15abed934d2848c75400b1af5a19a
#
_entry.id   55a15abed934d2848c75400b1af5a19a
#
_cell.length_a   1.000
_cell.length_b   1.000
_cell.length_c   1.000
_cell.angle_alpha   90.00
_cell.angle_beta   90.00
_cell.angle_gamma   90.00
#
_symmetry.space_group_name_H-M   'P 1'
#
loop_
_entity.id
_entity.type
_entity.pdbx_description
1 polymer ?
#
loop_
_entity_poly.entity_id
_entity_poly.type
_entity_poly.pdbx_seq_one_letter_code
_entity_poly.pdbx_strand_id
1 'polypeptide(L)'
;MNKQLPKPDILIFLSDQHTPLYAKPWGGPALTPNIQRLIDTGFHFSQAYTSCPLCVPARMSMLSGLFPSETGILTNNAALPNITPTFLHTLTAAGYETVLIGRMHFIGPDQRHGFTKRLCGDITPTTFIRPESVLERERGIFAGAFDMPGSIDLAGGGTSPVLIYDREITEAALQYMRGSYEKPQCIVVGTYAPHFPYVAPPELYQKYKEFVTLPPHFHTEEVLNPPLSRRQKRVSQQACLSALASYCGMIENMDRQLGSVYDQFIQFTNRRHTRRLFCYLSDHGDQVGDRDLYGKFTFFEKSSRIPLILWGDGIPQGRSSNAPVSIMDIGPTLCEYSHTTPLLRQNGISLIPYMNQNETEERIVISEIIEPNEKSYTYGRMYRYKHYKYITYNNYTAFDMLYDLGADPSESNNIAGNMPELINFFNKQGAKYLKSASRIEKEQNAYEQAFSLMVEYERQVGAIIDERRSIIPETYWTPPQS
;
A
#
# COMPACT_ATOMS: atom_id res chain seq x y z
N MET A 1 1.12 -43.41 -1.88
CA MET A 1 0.31 -42.24 -2.24
C MET A 1 0.57 -41.17 -1.19
N ASN A 2 1.38 -40.17 -1.49
CA ASN A 2 1.50 -38.99 -0.61
C ASN A 2 0.13 -38.32 -0.54
N LYS A 3 -0.55 -38.37 0.61
CA LYS A 3 -1.76 -37.55 0.82
C LYS A 3 -1.31 -36.10 0.71
N GLN A 4 -1.62 -35.47 -0.41
CA GLN A 4 -1.43 -34.05 -0.59
C GLN A 4 -2.19 -33.33 0.55
N LEU A 5 -1.48 -32.54 1.33
CA LEU A 5 -2.11 -31.78 2.42
C LEU A 5 -3.25 -30.93 1.85
N PRO A 6 -4.39 -30.81 2.54
CA PRO A 6 -5.49 -29.98 2.07
C PRO A 6 -5.00 -28.54 1.88
N LYS A 7 -5.46 -27.90 0.81
CA LYS A 7 -5.12 -26.50 0.51
C LYS A 7 -5.56 -25.60 1.67
N PRO A 8 -4.71 -24.64 2.07
CA PRO A 8 -5.05 -23.71 3.14
C PRO A 8 -6.13 -22.71 2.72
N ASP A 9 -6.93 -22.23 3.64
CA ASP A 9 -7.64 -20.98 3.47
C ASP A 9 -6.66 -19.81 3.72
N ILE A 10 -6.72 -18.79 2.89
CA ILE A 10 -5.81 -17.64 2.90
C ILE A 10 -6.63 -16.37 3.11
N LEU A 11 -6.18 -15.48 4.00
CA LEU A 11 -6.73 -14.15 4.14
C LEU A 11 -5.60 -13.11 4.08
N ILE A 12 -5.77 -12.12 3.21
CA ILE A 12 -4.91 -10.93 3.11
C ILE A 12 -5.71 -9.75 3.64
N PHE A 13 -5.24 -9.12 4.72
CA PHE A 13 -5.75 -7.82 5.17
C PHE A 13 -4.82 -6.74 4.63
N LEU A 14 -5.32 -5.93 3.70
CA LEU A 14 -4.57 -4.90 2.97
C LEU A 14 -5.09 -3.51 3.36
N SER A 15 -4.32 -2.80 4.18
CA SER A 15 -4.59 -1.39 4.50
C SER A 15 -4.06 -0.47 3.40
N ASP A 16 -4.53 0.79 3.39
CA ASP A 16 -4.03 1.83 2.49
C ASP A 16 -3.25 2.89 3.28
N GLN A 17 -2.03 3.18 2.83
CA GLN A 17 -1.22 4.30 3.35
C GLN A 17 -0.73 4.13 4.80
N HIS A 18 -0.61 2.89 5.31
CA HIS A 18 -0.11 2.65 6.66
C HIS A 18 1.42 2.55 6.69
N THR A 19 2.07 3.58 7.22
CA THR A 19 3.49 3.46 7.61
C THR A 19 3.63 2.76 8.95
N PRO A 20 4.47 1.73 9.09
CA PRO A 20 4.68 1.06 10.38
C PRO A 20 5.27 2.01 11.44
N LEU A 21 6.00 3.04 11.03
CA LEU A 21 6.76 3.92 11.95
C LEU A 21 5.90 4.72 12.93
N TYR A 22 4.59 4.82 12.71
CA TYR A 22 3.66 5.41 13.68
C TYR A 22 2.95 4.37 14.55
N ALA A 23 3.08 3.08 14.30
CA ALA A 23 2.49 2.01 15.11
C ALA A 23 3.42 1.57 16.25
N LYS A 24 2.84 1.22 17.39
CA LYS A 24 3.57 0.90 18.63
C LYS A 24 4.67 -0.17 18.50
N PRO A 25 4.49 -1.28 17.74
CA PRO A 25 5.52 -2.31 17.59
C PRO A 25 6.82 -1.81 16.95
N TRP A 26 6.77 -0.70 16.20
CA TRP A 26 7.94 -0.06 15.57
C TRP A 26 8.37 1.24 16.28
N GLY A 27 7.90 1.46 17.53
CA GLY A 27 8.26 2.62 18.33
C GLY A 27 7.36 3.84 18.17
N GLY A 28 6.33 3.77 17.32
CA GLY A 28 5.37 4.85 17.12
C GLY A 28 4.37 5.01 18.25
N PRO A 29 3.59 6.11 18.26
CA PRO A 29 2.64 6.41 19.33
C PRO A 29 1.33 5.64 19.23
N ALA A 30 0.89 5.18 18.03
CA ALA A 30 -0.40 4.54 17.86
C ALA A 30 -0.44 3.15 18.48
N LEU A 31 -1.41 2.90 19.36
CA LEU A 31 -1.59 1.62 20.02
C LEU A 31 -2.22 0.61 19.05
N THR A 32 -1.52 -0.49 18.81
CA THR A 32 -1.89 -1.51 17.84
C THR A 32 -1.75 -2.91 18.45
N PRO A 33 -2.59 -3.25 19.45
CA PRO A 33 -2.46 -4.53 20.17
C PRO A 33 -2.70 -5.75 19.27
N ASN A 34 -3.52 -5.64 18.22
CA ASN A 34 -3.78 -6.75 17.31
C ASN A 34 -2.62 -6.97 16.33
N ILE A 35 -2.01 -5.91 15.84
CA ILE A 35 -0.76 -6.00 15.06
C ILE A 35 0.35 -6.57 15.94
N GLN A 36 0.49 -6.12 17.22
CA GLN A 36 1.45 -6.71 18.16
C GLN A 36 1.19 -8.19 18.33
N ARG A 37 -0.05 -8.61 18.52
CA ARG A 37 -0.43 -10.03 18.64
C ARG A 37 -0.03 -10.84 17.41
N LEU A 38 -0.20 -10.28 16.19
CA LEU A 38 0.25 -10.93 14.96
C LEU A 38 1.78 -11.07 14.91
N ILE A 39 2.52 -10.07 15.35
CA ILE A 39 3.98 -10.12 15.47
C ILE A 39 4.43 -11.18 16.45
N ASP A 40 3.81 -11.23 17.63
CA ASP A 40 4.17 -12.16 18.72
C ASP A 40 3.88 -13.61 18.38
N THR A 41 2.87 -13.86 17.54
CA THR A 41 2.41 -15.22 17.20
C THR A 41 2.67 -15.62 15.74
N GLY A 42 3.21 -14.73 14.92
CA GLY A 42 3.53 -14.95 13.52
C GLY A 42 4.98 -14.62 13.20
N PHE A 43 5.22 -14.32 11.94
CA PHE A 43 6.52 -13.89 11.42
C PHE A 43 6.39 -12.50 10.79
N HIS A 44 7.27 -11.57 11.19
CA HIS A 44 7.23 -10.24 10.63
C HIS A 44 8.49 -9.87 9.87
N PHE A 45 8.34 -9.15 8.76
CA PHE A 45 9.44 -8.59 7.98
C PHE A 45 9.60 -7.11 8.36
N SER A 46 10.67 -6.81 9.10
CA SER A 46 10.90 -5.45 9.61
C SER A 46 11.26 -4.44 8.52
N GLN A 47 11.67 -4.92 7.35
CA GLN A 47 12.19 -4.12 6.22
C GLN A 47 11.41 -4.46 4.93
N ALA A 48 10.09 -4.36 4.97
CA ALA A 48 9.25 -4.53 3.78
C ALA A 48 9.01 -3.19 3.08
N TYR A 49 9.06 -3.19 1.75
CA TYR A 49 8.95 -1.98 0.93
C TYR A 49 7.91 -2.12 -0.17
N THR A 50 7.24 -1.01 -0.46
CA THR A 50 6.39 -0.90 -1.64
C THR A 50 7.21 -0.87 -2.93
N SER A 51 6.65 -1.38 -4.02
CA SER A 51 7.22 -1.26 -5.37
C SER A 51 7.04 0.13 -5.98
N CYS A 52 6.07 0.89 -5.45
CA CYS A 52 5.78 2.28 -5.78
C CYS A 52 5.06 2.93 -4.60
N PRO A 53 5.48 4.10 -4.11
CA PRO A 53 4.75 4.80 -3.05
C PRO A 53 3.50 5.50 -3.61
N LEU A 54 2.62 4.70 -4.24
CA LEU A 54 1.35 5.11 -4.84
C LEU A 54 0.40 3.90 -4.99
N CYS A 55 -0.87 4.07 -4.66
CA CYS A 55 -1.83 2.97 -4.47
C CYS A 55 -1.96 2.02 -5.67
N VAL A 56 -2.40 2.52 -6.85
CA VAL A 56 -2.65 1.65 -8.02
C VAL A 56 -1.38 0.93 -8.47
N PRO A 57 -0.24 1.63 -8.69
CA PRO A 57 1.00 0.95 -9.07
C PRO A 57 1.45 -0.11 -8.06
N ALA A 58 1.43 0.20 -6.76
CA ALA A 58 1.82 -0.74 -5.71
C ALA A 58 0.95 -2.01 -5.72
N ARG A 59 -0.37 -1.82 -5.77
CA ARG A 59 -1.35 -2.92 -5.76
C ARG A 59 -1.27 -3.78 -7.01
N MET A 60 -1.11 -3.16 -8.20
CA MET A 60 -0.96 -3.91 -9.44
C MET A 60 0.37 -4.68 -9.49
N SER A 61 1.45 -4.12 -8.94
CA SER A 61 2.70 -4.84 -8.77
C SER A 61 2.61 -5.99 -7.78
N MET A 62 1.90 -5.81 -6.66
CA MET A 62 1.62 -6.90 -5.71
C MET A 62 0.91 -8.07 -6.40
N LEU A 63 -0.11 -7.77 -7.22
CA LEU A 63 -0.91 -8.78 -7.89
C LEU A 63 -0.16 -9.50 -9.02
N SER A 64 0.58 -8.76 -9.84
CA SER A 64 1.28 -9.29 -11.02
C SER A 64 2.70 -9.79 -10.74
N GLY A 65 3.33 -9.35 -9.65
CA GLY A 65 4.74 -9.61 -9.36
C GLY A 65 5.70 -8.84 -10.26
N LEU A 66 5.22 -7.86 -11.05
CA LEU A 66 6.00 -7.07 -12.01
C LEU A 66 6.26 -5.65 -11.49
N PHE A 67 7.38 -5.04 -11.89
CA PHE A 67 7.62 -3.63 -11.61
C PHE A 67 6.58 -2.72 -12.27
N PRO A 68 6.29 -1.55 -11.67
CA PRO A 68 5.39 -0.56 -12.27
C PRO A 68 5.73 -0.21 -13.71
N SER A 69 7.01 -0.05 -14.04
CA SER A 69 7.47 0.22 -15.39
C SER A 69 7.26 -0.95 -16.37
N GLU A 70 7.18 -2.19 -15.89
CA GLU A 70 6.89 -3.35 -16.74
C GLU A 70 5.40 -3.49 -17.05
N THR A 71 4.54 -3.24 -16.06
CA THR A 71 3.08 -3.24 -16.24
C THR A 71 2.59 -2.02 -17.03
N GLY A 72 3.36 -0.92 -17.02
CA GLY A 72 2.95 0.40 -17.50
C GLY A 72 2.05 1.16 -16.53
N ILE A 73 1.85 0.62 -15.31
CA ILE A 73 0.99 1.21 -14.29
C ILE A 73 1.85 2.07 -13.37
N LEU A 74 2.02 3.33 -13.74
CA LEU A 74 2.89 4.29 -13.03
C LEU A 74 2.10 5.38 -12.29
N THR A 75 0.79 5.46 -12.53
CA THR A 75 -0.11 6.46 -11.93
C THR A 75 -1.40 5.82 -11.43
N ASN A 76 -2.15 6.54 -10.59
CA ASN A 76 -3.47 6.09 -10.12
C ASN A 76 -4.57 6.17 -11.20
N ASN A 77 -4.26 6.65 -12.40
CA ASN A 77 -5.20 6.70 -13.51
C ASN A 77 -5.04 5.52 -14.47
N ALA A 78 -4.06 4.64 -14.21
CA ALA A 78 -3.70 3.57 -15.12
C ALA A 78 -4.49 2.29 -14.86
N ALA A 79 -5.05 1.71 -15.92
CA ALA A 79 -5.77 0.44 -15.88
C ALA A 79 -4.83 -0.73 -16.19
N LEU A 80 -4.83 -1.76 -15.34
CA LEU A 80 -4.04 -2.97 -15.61
C LEU A 80 -4.63 -3.67 -16.85
N PRO A 81 -3.80 -3.99 -17.87
CA PRO A 81 -4.29 -4.71 -19.04
C PRO A 81 -4.87 -6.06 -18.65
N ASN A 82 -6.06 -6.41 -19.18
CA ASN A 82 -6.78 -7.66 -18.87
C ASN A 82 -5.98 -8.93 -19.16
N ILE A 83 -5.00 -8.85 -20.08
CA ILE A 83 -4.11 -9.98 -20.40
C ILE A 83 -2.97 -10.15 -19.37
N THR A 84 -2.82 -9.23 -18.42
CA THR A 84 -1.78 -9.34 -17.39
C THR A 84 -2.21 -10.35 -16.32
N PRO A 85 -1.54 -11.50 -16.19
CA PRO A 85 -1.89 -12.48 -15.18
C PRO A 85 -1.50 -11.97 -13.79
N THR A 86 -2.27 -12.38 -12.79
CA THR A 86 -2.02 -12.13 -11.38
C THR A 86 -1.92 -13.45 -10.62
N PHE A 87 -1.34 -13.44 -9.41
CA PHE A 87 -1.29 -14.66 -8.58
C PHE A 87 -2.71 -15.19 -8.26
N LEU A 88 -3.73 -14.34 -8.33
CA LEU A 88 -5.12 -14.76 -8.15
C LEU A 88 -5.60 -15.67 -9.27
N HIS A 89 -5.15 -15.46 -10.52
CA HIS A 89 -5.43 -16.37 -11.62
C HIS A 89 -4.81 -17.74 -11.37
N THR A 90 -3.56 -17.81 -10.82
CA THR A 90 -2.94 -19.09 -10.52
C THR A 90 -3.67 -19.83 -9.38
N LEU A 91 -4.08 -19.11 -8.34
CA LEU A 91 -4.89 -19.69 -7.26
C LEU A 91 -6.25 -20.16 -7.75
N THR A 92 -6.93 -19.36 -8.58
CA THR A 92 -8.22 -19.75 -9.20
C THR A 92 -8.08 -20.98 -10.07
N ALA A 93 -7.06 -21.04 -10.94
CA ALA A 93 -6.76 -22.19 -11.75
C ALA A 93 -6.43 -23.45 -10.90
N ALA A 94 -5.87 -23.25 -9.73
CA ALA A 94 -5.64 -24.31 -8.75
C ALA A 94 -6.89 -24.70 -7.93
N GLY A 95 -8.06 -24.12 -8.20
CA GLY A 95 -9.33 -24.47 -7.59
C GLY A 95 -9.74 -23.65 -6.37
N TYR A 96 -9.03 -22.57 -6.06
CA TYR A 96 -9.47 -21.60 -5.06
C TYR A 96 -10.70 -20.82 -5.51
N GLU A 97 -11.51 -20.40 -4.58
CA GLU A 97 -12.39 -19.26 -4.73
C GLU A 97 -11.64 -18.02 -4.22
N THR A 98 -11.40 -17.08 -5.11
CA THR A 98 -10.66 -15.84 -4.82
C THR A 98 -11.65 -14.69 -4.64
N VAL A 99 -11.65 -14.05 -3.49
CA VAL A 99 -12.70 -13.13 -3.06
C VAL A 99 -12.11 -11.78 -2.68
N LEU A 100 -12.61 -10.72 -3.32
CA LEU A 100 -12.29 -9.34 -2.93
C LEU A 100 -13.43 -8.75 -2.11
N ILE A 101 -13.11 -8.23 -0.95
CA ILE A 101 -14.02 -7.48 -0.09
C ILE A 101 -13.40 -6.10 0.12
N GLY A 102 -13.94 -5.11 -0.58
CA GLY A 102 -13.50 -3.72 -0.48
C GLY A 102 -12.47 -3.29 -1.53
N ARG A 103 -11.49 -2.52 -1.06
CA ARG A 103 -10.56 -1.75 -1.88
C ARG A 103 -9.46 -2.59 -2.54
N MET A 104 -9.35 -2.47 -3.85
CA MET A 104 -8.15 -2.85 -4.60
C MET A 104 -7.69 -1.74 -5.55
N HIS A 105 -8.51 -0.71 -5.72
CA HIS A 105 -8.26 0.45 -6.55
C HIS A 105 -8.04 0.11 -8.04
N PHE A 106 -8.80 -0.84 -8.55
CA PHE A 106 -8.82 -1.14 -9.98
C PHE A 106 -9.41 0.03 -10.77
N ILE A 107 -8.78 0.37 -11.86
CA ILE A 107 -9.25 1.38 -12.81
C ILE A 107 -9.74 0.68 -14.10
N GLY A 108 -10.82 1.21 -14.69
CA GLY A 108 -11.42 0.66 -15.89
C GLY A 108 -12.44 -0.43 -15.67
N PRO A 109 -12.94 -1.07 -16.72
CA PRO A 109 -14.09 -1.99 -16.67
C PRO A 109 -13.78 -3.33 -15.99
N ASP A 110 -12.52 -3.81 -16.03
CA ASP A 110 -12.17 -5.02 -15.31
C ASP A 110 -11.92 -4.71 -13.83
N GLN A 111 -12.87 -5.09 -13.02
CA GLN A 111 -12.85 -4.89 -11.57
C GLN A 111 -12.54 -6.20 -10.81
N ARG A 112 -11.97 -7.20 -11.49
CA ARG A 112 -11.69 -8.52 -10.91
C ARG A 112 -10.22 -8.93 -10.99
N HIS A 113 -9.60 -8.85 -12.13
CA HIS A 113 -8.19 -9.24 -12.35
C HIS A 113 -7.79 -10.55 -11.64
N GLY A 114 -8.63 -11.59 -11.79
CA GLY A 114 -8.41 -12.92 -11.20
C GLY A 114 -9.24 -13.23 -9.96
N PHE A 115 -9.96 -12.26 -9.38
CA PHE A 115 -10.97 -12.56 -8.36
C PHE A 115 -12.20 -13.22 -8.98
N THR A 116 -12.67 -14.31 -8.38
CA THR A 116 -13.91 -14.97 -8.79
C THR A 116 -15.15 -14.26 -8.24
N LYS A 117 -15.01 -13.59 -7.08
CA LYS A 117 -16.06 -12.80 -6.43
C LYS A 117 -15.55 -11.45 -5.98
N ARG A 118 -16.40 -10.44 -6.05
CA ARG A 118 -16.22 -9.13 -5.44
C ARG A 118 -17.50 -8.76 -4.69
N LEU A 119 -17.41 -8.52 -3.38
CA LEU A 119 -18.58 -8.26 -2.55
C LEU A 119 -18.87 -6.77 -2.43
N CYS A 120 -17.86 -5.99 -2.11
CA CYS A 120 -17.96 -4.54 -1.99
C CYS A 120 -17.08 -3.88 -3.05
N GLY A 121 -17.54 -2.75 -3.58
CA GLY A 121 -16.77 -1.94 -4.51
C GLY A 121 -15.80 -1.00 -3.80
N ASP A 122 -15.21 -0.09 -4.56
CA ASP A 122 -14.32 0.95 -4.06
C ASP A 122 -15.10 2.27 -3.87
N ILE A 123 -14.71 3.13 -2.94
CA ILE A 123 -15.30 4.47 -2.78
C ILE A 123 -14.63 5.49 -3.70
N THR A 124 -13.42 5.22 -4.18
CA THR A 124 -12.78 6.04 -5.21
C THR A 124 -13.34 5.73 -6.59
N PRO A 125 -13.37 6.70 -7.51
CA PRO A 125 -13.77 6.43 -8.88
C PRO A 125 -12.91 5.36 -9.52
N THR A 126 -13.56 4.39 -10.13
CA THR A 126 -12.96 3.31 -10.89
C THR A 126 -13.05 3.54 -12.40
N THR A 127 -13.76 4.57 -12.82
CA THR A 127 -14.00 4.97 -14.21
C THR A 127 -12.93 5.94 -14.70
N PHE A 128 -12.77 6.06 -16.02
CA PHE A 128 -11.78 6.96 -16.60
C PHE A 128 -12.16 8.44 -16.42
N ILE A 129 -13.44 8.79 -16.51
CA ILE A 129 -13.91 10.19 -16.36
C ILE A 129 -13.87 10.72 -14.93
N ARG A 130 -13.86 9.86 -13.91
CA ARG A 130 -13.81 10.25 -12.49
C ARG A 130 -14.75 11.41 -12.15
N PRO A 131 -16.07 11.18 -12.09
CA PRO A 131 -17.03 12.25 -11.80
C PRO A 131 -16.79 12.85 -10.41
N GLU A 132 -16.81 14.17 -10.34
CA GLU A 132 -16.74 14.90 -9.06
C GLU A 132 -17.93 14.59 -8.17
N SER A 133 -17.67 14.40 -6.88
CA SER A 133 -18.70 14.35 -5.84
C SER A 133 -19.09 15.77 -5.37
N VAL A 134 -20.20 15.88 -4.64
CA VAL A 134 -20.58 17.16 -3.99
C VAL A 134 -19.53 17.58 -2.96
N LEU A 135 -18.97 16.63 -2.22
CA LEU A 135 -17.89 16.89 -1.24
C LEU A 135 -16.64 17.46 -1.92
N GLU A 136 -16.28 16.93 -3.08
CA GLU A 136 -15.13 17.42 -3.84
C GLU A 136 -15.36 18.86 -4.33
N ARG A 137 -16.54 19.14 -4.89
CA ARG A 137 -16.89 20.48 -5.37
C ARG A 137 -17.02 21.52 -4.26
N GLU A 138 -17.67 21.17 -3.15
CA GLU A 138 -18.00 22.12 -2.10
C GLU A 138 -16.91 22.26 -1.04
N ARG A 139 -16.10 21.22 -0.83
CA ARG A 139 -15.11 21.15 0.25
C ARG A 139 -13.71 20.73 -0.19
N GLY A 140 -13.47 20.50 -1.47
CA GLY A 140 -12.21 20.00 -1.98
C GLY A 140 -11.85 18.60 -1.47
N ILE A 141 -12.85 17.83 -0.98
CA ILE A 141 -12.64 16.50 -0.42
C ILE A 141 -13.46 15.51 -1.22
N PHE A 142 -12.76 14.70 -1.94
CA PHE A 142 -13.33 13.51 -2.56
C PHE A 142 -13.64 12.45 -1.49
N ALA A 143 -14.58 11.53 -1.74
CA ALA A 143 -14.95 10.49 -0.79
C ALA A 143 -13.75 9.64 -0.33
N GLY A 144 -12.76 9.47 -1.19
CA GLY A 144 -11.48 8.83 -0.86
C GLY A 144 -10.36 9.80 -0.58
N ALA A 145 -10.65 11.05 -0.31
CA ALA A 145 -9.76 12.15 -0.04
C ALA A 145 -8.48 12.16 -0.87
N PHE A 146 -8.49 12.99 -1.81
CA PHE A 146 -7.42 13.08 -2.77
C PHE A 146 -6.60 14.36 -2.64
N ASP A 147 -7.23 15.45 -2.17
CA ASP A 147 -6.55 16.73 -2.07
C ASP A 147 -5.82 16.87 -0.73
N MET A 148 -4.52 16.91 -0.79
CA MET A 148 -3.63 17.05 0.35
C MET A 148 -3.87 18.31 1.18
N PRO A 149 -3.97 19.51 0.61
CA PRO A 149 -4.22 20.72 1.39
C PRO A 149 -5.53 20.65 2.18
N GLY A 150 -6.61 20.27 1.53
CA GLY A 150 -7.92 20.16 2.17
C GLY A 150 -7.96 19.07 3.26
N SER A 151 -7.21 17.99 3.09
CA SER A 151 -7.13 16.93 4.09
C SER A 151 -6.44 17.36 5.39
N ILE A 152 -5.45 18.26 5.31
CA ILE A 152 -4.77 18.80 6.49
C ILE A 152 -5.68 19.79 7.21
N ASP A 153 -6.37 20.66 6.48
CA ASP A 153 -7.27 21.66 7.02
C ASP A 153 -8.48 21.04 7.75
N LEU A 154 -8.81 19.79 7.42
CA LEU A 154 -9.91 19.03 8.02
C LEU A 154 -9.44 17.97 9.02
N ALA A 155 -8.17 17.98 9.40
CA ALA A 155 -7.64 17.01 10.35
C ALA A 155 -8.28 17.19 11.74
N GLY A 156 -8.80 16.07 12.29
CA GLY A 156 -9.43 16.11 13.61
C GLY A 156 -10.25 14.87 13.94
N GLY A 157 -11.06 14.97 14.99
CA GLY A 157 -12.02 13.95 15.40
C GLY A 157 -13.37 14.14 14.71
N GLY A 158 -13.91 13.07 14.12
CA GLY A 158 -15.18 13.16 13.42
C GLY A 158 -15.59 11.87 12.74
N THR A 159 -16.47 11.99 11.75
CA THR A 159 -16.87 10.90 10.86
C THR A 159 -16.49 11.25 9.43
N SER A 160 -15.96 10.29 8.69
CA SER A 160 -15.60 10.47 7.30
C SER A 160 -16.10 9.31 6.44
N PRO A 161 -16.19 9.48 5.12
CA PRO A 161 -16.48 8.38 4.20
C PRO A 161 -15.53 7.19 4.37
N VAL A 162 -14.27 7.43 4.68
CA VAL A 162 -13.27 6.38 4.94
C VAL A 162 -13.65 5.53 6.15
N LEU A 163 -13.98 6.14 7.27
CA LEU A 163 -14.36 5.42 8.50
C LEU A 163 -15.64 4.60 8.31
N ILE A 164 -16.62 5.14 7.56
CA ILE A 164 -17.88 4.44 7.26
C ILE A 164 -17.59 3.25 6.33
N TYR A 165 -16.83 3.49 5.27
CA TYR A 165 -16.45 2.46 4.31
C TYR A 165 -15.74 1.29 4.98
N ASP A 166 -14.73 1.54 5.80
CA ASP A 166 -13.96 0.49 6.46
C ASP A 166 -14.80 -0.31 7.45
N ARG A 167 -15.77 0.32 8.11
CA ARG A 167 -16.76 -0.39 8.92
C ARG A 167 -17.61 -1.35 8.07
N GLU A 168 -18.14 -0.88 6.93
CA GLU A 168 -18.92 -1.71 6.00
C GLU A 168 -18.09 -2.88 5.46
N ILE A 169 -16.83 -2.64 5.09
CA ILE A 169 -15.91 -3.68 4.61
C ILE A 169 -15.64 -4.71 5.69
N THR A 170 -15.39 -4.26 6.92
CA THR A 170 -15.19 -5.15 8.06
C THR A 170 -16.42 -6.04 8.30
N GLU A 171 -17.60 -5.45 8.36
CA GLU A 171 -18.85 -6.19 8.54
C GLU A 171 -19.11 -7.20 7.41
N ALA A 172 -18.87 -6.81 6.16
CA ALA A 172 -18.99 -7.70 5.01
C ALA A 172 -18.01 -8.88 5.09
N ALA A 173 -16.77 -8.65 5.54
CA ALA A 173 -15.78 -9.70 5.74
C ALA A 173 -16.20 -10.66 6.85
N LEU A 174 -16.67 -10.15 7.99
CA LEU A 174 -17.19 -10.96 9.08
C LEU A 174 -18.38 -11.81 8.63
N GLN A 175 -19.33 -11.22 7.90
CA GLN A 175 -20.49 -11.91 7.37
C GLN A 175 -20.11 -12.98 6.36
N TYR A 176 -19.20 -12.69 5.42
CA TYR A 176 -18.72 -13.66 4.46
C TYR A 176 -18.14 -14.89 5.15
N MET A 177 -17.27 -14.70 6.14
CA MET A 177 -16.62 -15.78 6.88
C MET A 177 -17.54 -16.55 7.83
N ARG A 178 -18.81 -16.14 8.02
CA ARG A 178 -19.84 -16.97 8.70
C ARG A 178 -20.45 -18.03 7.79
N GLY A 179 -20.30 -17.87 6.47
CA GLY A 179 -20.77 -18.81 5.47
C GLY A 179 -20.02 -20.14 5.45
N SER A 180 -20.56 -21.09 4.67
CA SER A 180 -19.96 -22.39 4.38
C SER A 180 -19.56 -22.49 2.92
N TYR A 181 -18.37 -22.99 2.63
CA TYR A 181 -17.80 -23.05 1.30
C TYR A 181 -17.09 -24.40 1.09
N GLU A 182 -17.24 -24.98 -0.08
CA GLU A 182 -16.59 -26.26 -0.44
C GLU A 182 -15.14 -26.05 -0.89
N LYS A 183 -14.90 -24.99 -1.65
CA LYS A 183 -13.57 -24.67 -2.20
C LYS A 183 -12.66 -24.04 -1.12
N PRO A 184 -11.34 -24.20 -1.21
CA PRO A 184 -10.42 -23.40 -0.45
C PRO A 184 -10.60 -21.91 -0.81
N GLN A 185 -10.49 -21.03 0.17
CA GLN A 185 -10.77 -19.61 0.03
C GLN A 185 -9.46 -18.81 0.01
N CYS A 186 -9.34 -17.85 -0.90
CA CYS A 186 -8.37 -16.78 -0.83
C CYS A 186 -9.12 -15.45 -0.74
N ILE A 187 -9.18 -14.89 0.44
CA ILE A 187 -9.95 -13.69 0.76
C ILE A 187 -9.00 -12.50 0.85
N VAL A 188 -9.26 -11.43 0.12
CA VAL A 188 -8.59 -10.14 0.29
C VAL A 188 -9.57 -9.15 0.88
N VAL A 189 -9.26 -8.64 2.06
CA VAL A 189 -10.00 -7.56 2.74
C VAL A 189 -9.19 -6.29 2.55
N GLY A 190 -9.66 -5.40 1.69
CA GLY A 190 -9.01 -4.13 1.38
C GLY A 190 -9.69 -2.98 2.09
N THR A 191 -9.04 -2.39 3.10
CA THR A 191 -9.51 -1.20 3.81
C THR A 191 -8.92 0.08 3.21
N TYR A 192 -9.48 1.22 3.62
CA TYR A 192 -9.02 2.53 3.18
C TYR A 192 -8.13 3.21 4.23
N ALA A 193 -8.40 3.01 5.53
CA ALA A 193 -7.60 3.59 6.60
C ALA A 193 -6.17 2.98 6.63
N PRO A 194 -5.19 3.79 7.08
CA PRO A 194 -5.27 5.17 7.57
C PRO A 194 -5.06 6.27 6.49
N HIS A 195 -5.41 6.02 5.23
CA HIS A 195 -5.37 7.03 4.15
C HIS A 195 -6.20 8.27 4.53
N PHE A 196 -5.70 9.45 4.21
CA PHE A 196 -6.46 10.69 4.45
C PHE A 196 -7.84 10.68 3.73
N PRO A 197 -8.85 11.51 4.17
CA PRO A 197 -8.75 12.65 5.07
C PRO A 197 -8.33 12.24 6.48
N TYR A 198 -7.49 13.05 7.13
CA TYR A 198 -7.02 12.78 8.48
C TYR A 198 -8.15 13.00 9.50
N VAL A 199 -9.11 12.10 9.51
CA VAL A 199 -10.28 12.13 10.39
C VAL A 199 -10.37 10.82 11.14
N ALA A 200 -10.17 10.87 12.45
CA ALA A 200 -10.29 9.72 13.34
C ALA A 200 -11.60 9.75 14.13
N PRO A 201 -12.05 8.61 14.68
CA PRO A 201 -13.09 8.63 15.71
C PRO A 201 -12.75 9.66 16.81
N PRO A 202 -13.74 10.49 17.25
CA PRO A 202 -13.45 11.61 18.15
C PRO A 202 -12.66 11.24 19.41
N GLU A 203 -12.99 10.11 20.03
CA GLU A 203 -12.32 9.62 21.24
C GLU A 203 -10.85 9.25 20.98
N LEU A 204 -10.53 8.72 19.79
CA LEU A 204 -9.16 8.38 19.41
C LEU A 204 -8.36 9.63 19.05
N TYR A 205 -8.97 10.58 18.35
CA TYR A 205 -8.32 11.86 18.09
C TYR A 205 -7.93 12.56 19.39
N GLN A 206 -8.86 12.72 20.34
CA GLN A 206 -8.60 13.36 21.63
C GLN A 206 -7.50 12.62 22.41
N LYS A 207 -7.52 11.29 22.40
CA LYS A 207 -6.47 10.48 23.01
C LYS A 207 -5.07 10.83 22.46
N TYR A 208 -4.92 10.86 21.12
CA TYR A 208 -3.60 11.06 20.51
C TYR A 208 -3.15 12.51 20.46
N LYS A 209 -4.06 13.47 20.50
CA LYS A 209 -3.75 14.92 20.55
C LYS A 209 -2.80 15.29 21.69
N GLU A 210 -2.82 14.52 22.79
CA GLU A 210 -1.99 14.74 23.97
C GLU A 210 -0.61 14.07 23.88
N PHE A 211 -0.42 13.11 22.98
CA PHE A 211 0.79 12.29 22.96
C PHE A 211 1.67 12.46 21.71
N VAL A 212 1.09 12.95 20.60
CA VAL A 212 1.87 13.12 19.38
C VAL A 212 2.83 14.29 19.47
N THR A 213 3.98 14.13 18.86
CA THR A 213 5.01 15.15 18.75
C THR A 213 5.31 15.44 17.29
N LEU A 214 5.80 16.62 16.98
CA LEU A 214 6.21 17.00 15.63
C LEU A 214 7.23 15.99 15.07
N PRO A 215 7.19 15.70 13.77
CA PRO A 215 8.19 14.84 13.13
C PRO A 215 9.60 15.45 13.25
N PRO A 216 10.65 14.63 13.23
CA PRO A 216 12.03 15.10 13.37
C PRO A 216 12.44 16.19 12.37
N HIS A 217 11.92 16.10 11.14
CA HIS A 217 12.23 17.03 10.04
C HIS A 217 11.09 18.00 9.75
N PHE A 218 10.22 18.31 10.72
CA PHE A 218 9.20 19.33 10.55
C PHE A 218 9.84 20.71 10.37
N HIS A 219 9.45 21.47 9.37
CA HIS A 219 10.05 22.72 8.92
C HIS A 219 11.56 22.58 8.64
N THR A 220 11.92 21.49 7.95
CA THR A 220 13.31 21.21 7.59
C THR A 220 13.93 22.32 6.73
N GLU A 221 15.23 22.54 6.92
CA GLU A 221 16.07 23.34 6.01
C GLU A 221 16.77 22.46 4.96
N GLU A 222 16.51 21.15 4.94
CA GLU A 222 17.05 20.24 3.94
C GLU A 222 16.59 20.64 2.53
N VAL A 223 17.55 20.78 1.61
CA VAL A 223 17.26 21.11 0.23
C VAL A 223 16.90 19.83 -0.53
N LEU A 224 15.61 19.65 -0.79
CA LEU A 224 15.10 18.53 -1.56
C LEU A 224 15.18 18.83 -3.07
N ASN A 225 15.11 17.77 -3.89
CA ASN A 225 15.01 17.95 -5.35
C ASN A 225 13.70 18.68 -5.72
N PRO A 226 13.64 19.33 -6.90
CA PRO A 226 12.47 20.11 -7.32
C PRO A 226 11.14 19.37 -7.28
N PRO A 227 10.99 18.10 -7.69
CA PRO A 227 9.78 17.33 -7.51
C PRO A 227 9.29 17.27 -6.06
N LEU A 228 10.16 16.93 -5.11
CA LEU A 228 9.82 16.84 -3.69
C LEU A 228 9.56 18.25 -3.10
N SER A 229 10.36 19.24 -3.45
CA SER A 229 10.18 20.63 -2.97
C SER A 229 8.81 21.20 -3.37
N ARG A 230 8.31 20.90 -4.58
CA ARG A 230 6.96 21.30 -4.99
C ARG A 230 5.84 20.65 -4.16
N ARG A 231 6.13 19.51 -3.51
CA ARG A 231 5.17 18.79 -2.66
C ARG A 231 5.21 19.22 -1.21
N GLN A 232 6.25 19.96 -0.81
CA GLN A 232 6.33 20.47 0.55
C GLN A 232 5.17 21.44 0.83
N LYS A 233 4.52 21.24 1.96
CA LYS A 233 3.43 22.06 2.46
C LYS A 233 3.75 22.50 3.88
N ARG A 234 4.28 23.70 4.05
CA ARG A 234 4.49 24.27 5.37
C ARG A 234 3.17 24.68 5.99
N VAL A 235 2.82 24.05 7.08
CA VAL A 235 1.59 24.31 7.86
C VAL A 235 1.98 24.71 9.28
N SER A 236 1.05 25.23 10.07
CA SER A 236 1.29 25.49 11.48
C SER A 236 1.60 24.20 12.26
N GLN A 237 2.33 24.30 13.36
CA GLN A 237 2.58 23.17 14.25
C GLN A 237 1.28 22.49 14.69
N GLN A 238 0.26 23.29 15.02
CA GLN A 238 -1.06 22.78 15.42
C GLN A 238 -1.72 21.94 14.31
N ALA A 239 -1.68 22.39 13.05
CA ALA A 239 -2.24 21.64 11.94
C ALA A 239 -1.50 20.31 11.71
N CYS A 240 -0.17 20.32 11.81
CA CYS A 240 0.64 19.11 11.73
C CYS A 240 0.31 18.13 12.88
N LEU A 241 0.24 18.62 14.12
CA LEU A 241 -0.12 17.79 15.28
C LEU A 241 -1.54 17.23 15.17
N SER A 242 -2.49 18.01 14.65
CA SER A 242 -3.85 17.53 14.40
C SER A 242 -3.89 16.41 13.35
N ALA A 243 -3.13 16.55 12.26
CA ALA A 243 -3.00 15.49 11.26
C ALA A 243 -2.38 14.21 11.83
N LEU A 244 -1.31 14.34 12.62
CA LEU A 244 -0.65 13.22 13.30
C LEU A 244 -1.57 12.52 14.30
N ALA A 245 -2.28 13.29 15.13
CA ALA A 245 -3.22 12.73 16.10
C ALA A 245 -4.34 11.94 15.41
N SER A 246 -4.89 12.50 14.33
CA SER A 246 -5.89 11.83 13.52
C SER A 246 -5.33 10.56 12.87
N TYR A 247 -4.15 10.63 12.27
CA TYR A 247 -3.51 9.49 11.62
C TYR A 247 -3.26 8.34 12.61
N CYS A 248 -2.75 8.63 13.81
CA CYS A 248 -2.59 7.65 14.87
C CYS A 248 -3.93 7.06 15.34
N GLY A 249 -4.96 7.90 15.46
CA GLY A 249 -6.32 7.45 15.79
C GLY A 249 -6.91 6.53 14.71
N MET A 250 -6.68 6.84 13.43
CA MET A 250 -7.10 5.99 12.30
C MET A 250 -6.35 4.65 12.31
N ILE A 251 -5.04 4.63 12.63
CA ILE A 251 -4.26 3.39 12.78
C ILE A 251 -4.84 2.52 13.89
N GLU A 252 -5.13 3.07 15.08
CA GLU A 252 -5.73 2.28 16.17
C GLU A 252 -7.12 1.77 15.79
N ASN A 253 -7.94 2.57 15.10
CA ASN A 253 -9.25 2.12 14.64
C ASN A 253 -9.13 0.97 13.63
N MET A 254 -8.21 1.07 12.69
CA MET A 254 -7.92 0.01 11.71
C MET A 254 -7.39 -1.25 12.40
N ASP A 255 -6.53 -1.13 13.41
CA ASP A 255 -6.04 -2.26 14.21
C ASP A 255 -7.18 -3.03 14.91
N ARG A 256 -8.21 -2.32 15.42
CA ARG A 256 -9.40 -2.95 16.00
C ARG A 256 -10.19 -3.75 14.95
N GLN A 257 -10.34 -3.20 13.74
CA GLN A 257 -11.00 -3.88 12.62
C GLN A 257 -10.21 -5.11 12.16
N LEU A 258 -8.89 -4.98 12.02
CA LEU A 258 -7.99 -6.08 11.72
C LEU A 258 -8.12 -7.20 12.75
N GLY A 259 -8.17 -6.87 14.04
CA GLY A 259 -8.36 -7.83 15.11
C GLY A 259 -9.67 -8.62 14.98
N SER A 260 -10.76 -7.91 14.66
CA SER A 260 -12.09 -8.54 14.46
C SER A 260 -12.08 -9.50 13.25
N VAL A 261 -11.46 -9.10 12.14
CA VAL A 261 -11.32 -9.93 10.93
C VAL A 261 -10.43 -11.15 11.22
N TYR A 262 -9.31 -10.96 11.91
CA TYR A 262 -8.40 -12.03 12.31
C TYR A 262 -9.07 -13.08 13.19
N ASP A 263 -9.80 -12.65 14.23
CA ASP A 263 -10.51 -13.57 15.12
C ASP A 263 -11.61 -14.35 14.39
N GLN A 264 -12.34 -13.69 13.48
CA GLN A 264 -13.34 -14.34 12.65
C GLN A 264 -12.72 -15.33 11.66
N PHE A 265 -11.53 -15.03 11.11
CA PHE A 265 -10.80 -15.94 10.24
C PHE A 265 -10.34 -17.21 10.97
N ILE A 266 -9.89 -17.09 12.21
CA ILE A 266 -9.58 -18.26 13.06
C ILE A 266 -10.82 -19.13 13.25
N GLN A 267 -11.96 -18.53 13.60
CA GLN A 267 -13.23 -19.27 13.76
C GLN A 267 -13.67 -19.93 12.45
N PHE A 268 -13.54 -19.22 11.34
CA PHE A 268 -13.89 -19.72 10.01
C PHE A 268 -13.08 -20.96 9.64
N THR A 269 -11.76 -20.91 9.76
CA THR A 269 -10.86 -22.03 9.42
C THR A 269 -11.00 -23.20 10.39
N ASN A 270 -11.27 -22.94 11.68
CA ASN A 270 -11.54 -23.98 12.66
C ASN A 270 -12.81 -24.79 12.32
N ARG A 271 -13.91 -24.10 11.92
CA ARG A 271 -15.15 -24.78 11.50
C ARG A 271 -14.96 -25.63 10.23
N ARG A 272 -14.07 -25.19 9.35
CA ARG A 272 -13.75 -25.87 8.08
C ARG A 272 -12.71 -26.97 8.23
N HIS A 273 -12.02 -27.04 9.36
CA HIS A 273 -10.87 -27.92 9.60
C HIS A 273 -9.79 -27.78 8.52
N THR A 274 -9.55 -26.55 8.05
CA THR A 274 -8.57 -26.23 7.00
C THR A 274 -7.29 -25.65 7.61
N ARG A 275 -6.15 -25.86 6.91
CA ARG A 275 -4.95 -25.08 7.15
C ARG A 275 -5.23 -23.61 6.84
N ARG A 276 -4.44 -22.70 7.42
CA ARG A 276 -4.68 -21.27 7.31
C ARG A 276 -3.41 -20.46 7.13
N LEU A 277 -3.54 -19.35 6.40
CA LEU A 277 -2.53 -18.30 6.30
C LEU A 277 -3.23 -16.94 6.37
N PHE A 278 -2.80 -16.11 7.30
CA PHE A 278 -3.20 -14.71 7.40
C PHE A 278 -2.01 -13.84 7.03
N CYS A 279 -2.21 -12.86 6.16
CA CYS A 279 -1.21 -11.88 5.75
C CYS A 279 -1.73 -10.47 6.05
N TYR A 280 -0.97 -9.68 6.80
CA TYR A 280 -1.23 -8.26 7.00
C TYR A 280 -0.15 -7.43 6.32
N LEU A 281 -0.56 -6.45 5.50
CA LEU A 281 0.32 -5.49 4.85
C LEU A 281 -0.41 -4.19 4.48
N SER A 282 0.38 -3.18 4.07
CA SER A 282 -0.12 -1.96 3.41
C SER A 282 0.50 -1.83 2.02
N ASP A 283 -0.12 -1.02 1.17
CA ASP A 283 0.39 -0.73 -0.18
C ASP A 283 1.54 0.29 -0.19
N HIS A 284 1.51 1.29 0.67
CA HIS A 284 2.56 2.29 0.95
C HIS A 284 2.31 2.95 2.29
N GLY A 285 3.18 3.88 2.69
CA GLY A 285 3.03 4.65 3.91
C GLY A 285 2.58 6.10 3.68
N ASP A 286 2.79 6.95 4.72
CA ASP A 286 2.46 8.38 4.76
C ASP A 286 3.54 9.18 5.50
N GLN A 287 3.93 10.32 4.97
CA GLN A 287 4.90 11.23 5.57
C GLN A 287 4.37 11.98 6.79
N VAL A 288 3.11 12.34 6.79
CA VAL A 288 2.36 13.05 7.84
C VAL A 288 3.18 14.20 8.45
N GLY A 289 3.68 15.11 7.61
CA GLY A 289 4.40 16.33 7.99
C GLY A 289 5.93 16.19 8.12
N ASP A 290 6.49 15.00 7.98
CA ASP A 290 7.94 14.86 7.93
C ASP A 290 8.50 15.51 6.68
N ARG A 291 9.52 16.35 6.80
CA ARG A 291 10.06 17.21 5.74
C ARG A 291 9.00 18.11 5.08
N ASP A 292 7.97 18.51 5.84
CA ASP A 292 6.81 19.24 5.33
C ASP A 292 6.06 18.51 4.20
N LEU A 293 6.23 17.20 4.09
CA LEU A 293 5.57 16.33 3.13
C LEU A 293 4.38 15.61 3.79
N TYR A 294 3.31 15.45 3.04
CA TYR A 294 2.11 14.75 3.49
C TYR A 294 1.71 13.70 2.45
N GLY A 295 1.17 12.58 2.94
CA GLY A 295 0.83 11.44 2.07
C GLY A 295 2.09 10.74 1.55
N LYS A 296 2.08 10.40 0.31
CA LYS A 296 2.96 9.50 -0.42
C LYS A 296 3.78 10.21 -1.52
N PHE A 297 4.23 9.50 -2.55
CA PHE A 297 5.08 10.01 -3.65
C PHE A 297 6.51 10.34 -3.26
N THR A 298 7.02 9.75 -2.19
CA THR A 298 8.42 9.87 -1.81
C THR A 298 9.02 8.51 -1.48
N PHE A 299 10.35 8.41 -1.50
CA PHE A 299 11.01 7.16 -1.14
C PHE A 299 11.54 7.15 0.31
N PHE A 300 11.28 8.18 1.09
CA PHE A 300 11.62 8.17 2.51
C PHE A 300 10.89 7.03 3.23
N GLU A 301 11.49 6.53 4.33
CA GLU A 301 10.99 5.37 5.07
C GLU A 301 9.51 5.47 5.43
N LYS A 302 9.03 6.65 5.81
CA LYS A 302 7.62 6.86 6.17
C LYS A 302 6.64 6.62 5.02
N SER A 303 7.06 6.79 3.76
CA SER A 303 6.23 6.57 2.58
C SER A 303 6.49 5.23 1.90
N SER A 304 7.74 4.76 1.87
CA SER A 304 8.12 3.57 1.12
C SER A 304 8.13 2.28 1.93
N ARG A 305 8.34 2.35 3.25
CA ARG A 305 8.31 1.18 4.13
C ARG A 305 6.89 0.84 4.54
N ILE A 306 6.57 -0.45 4.51
CA ILE A 306 5.23 -0.98 4.81
C ILE A 306 5.30 -2.04 5.91
N PRO A 307 4.22 -2.25 6.69
CA PRO A 307 4.12 -3.43 7.53
C PRO A 307 3.96 -4.67 6.66
N LEU A 308 4.57 -5.80 7.08
CA LEU A 308 4.35 -7.10 6.47
C LEU A 308 4.49 -8.19 7.53
N ILE A 309 3.37 -8.86 7.82
CA ILE A 309 3.27 -9.92 8.83
C ILE A 309 2.55 -11.11 8.23
N LEU A 310 3.10 -12.31 8.44
CA LEU A 310 2.49 -13.58 8.06
C LEU A 310 2.21 -14.40 9.33
N TRP A 311 1.02 -14.96 9.43
CA TRP A 311 0.60 -15.82 10.52
C TRP A 311 -0.17 -17.04 9.99
N GLY A 312 0.10 -18.22 10.50
CA GLY A 312 -0.62 -19.43 10.09
C GLY A 312 0.11 -20.72 10.36
N ASP A 313 -0.42 -21.82 9.82
CA ASP A 313 0.12 -23.15 10.06
C ASP A 313 1.46 -23.34 9.34
N GLY A 314 2.51 -23.64 10.10
CA GLY A 314 3.87 -23.77 9.59
C GLY A 314 4.63 -22.45 9.43
N ILE A 315 4.04 -21.33 9.81
CA ILE A 315 4.74 -20.04 9.93
C ILE A 315 5.44 -19.99 11.30
N PRO A 316 6.76 -19.69 11.36
CA PRO A 316 7.49 -19.56 12.62
C PRO A 316 6.90 -18.44 13.49
N GLN A 317 6.64 -18.72 14.75
CA GLN A 317 5.98 -17.79 15.67
C GLN A 317 6.98 -16.90 16.40
N GLY A 318 6.63 -15.62 16.59
CA GLY A 318 7.41 -14.64 17.34
C GLY A 318 8.80 -14.39 16.75
N ARG A 319 8.95 -14.58 15.43
CA ARG A 319 10.23 -14.40 14.72
C ARG A 319 10.13 -13.30 13.68
N SER A 320 11.29 -12.78 13.30
CA SER A 320 11.37 -11.71 12.32
C SER A 320 12.58 -11.88 11.39
N SER A 321 12.52 -11.19 10.26
CA SER A 321 13.65 -10.98 9.35
C SER A 321 13.88 -9.49 9.13
N ASN A 322 15.16 -9.11 9.13
CA ASN A 322 15.61 -7.76 8.75
C ASN A 322 16.06 -7.68 7.28
N ALA A 323 15.89 -8.74 6.51
CA ALA A 323 16.18 -8.72 5.09
C ALA A 323 15.20 -7.78 4.37
N PRO A 324 15.66 -6.91 3.46
CA PRO A 324 14.77 -6.12 2.62
C PRO A 324 13.91 -7.00 1.73
N VAL A 325 12.59 -6.82 1.79
CA VAL A 325 11.60 -7.56 1.00
C VAL A 325 10.64 -6.60 0.30
N SER A 326 9.99 -7.07 -0.76
CA SER A 326 9.09 -6.27 -1.60
C SER A 326 7.63 -6.70 -1.43
N ILE A 327 6.71 -5.77 -1.62
CA ILE A 327 5.28 -6.08 -1.76
C ILE A 327 5.01 -7.10 -2.89
N MET A 328 5.86 -7.15 -3.91
CA MET A 328 5.77 -8.12 -5.02
C MET A 328 6.02 -9.57 -4.60
N ASP A 329 6.60 -9.79 -3.42
CA ASP A 329 6.93 -11.13 -2.90
C ASP A 329 5.70 -11.87 -2.37
N ILE A 330 4.58 -11.18 -2.20
CA ILE A 330 3.34 -11.76 -1.66
C ILE A 330 2.82 -12.86 -2.59
N GLY A 331 2.68 -12.58 -3.88
CA GLY A 331 2.17 -13.56 -4.85
C GLY A 331 2.93 -14.89 -4.84
N PRO A 332 4.25 -14.90 -5.10
CA PRO A 332 5.05 -16.13 -5.07
C PRO A 332 5.03 -16.82 -3.69
N THR A 333 5.00 -16.07 -2.59
CA THR A 333 4.90 -16.64 -1.24
C THR A 333 3.59 -17.41 -1.04
N LEU A 334 2.47 -16.83 -1.45
CA LEU A 334 1.16 -17.48 -1.35
C LEU A 334 1.06 -18.71 -2.27
N CYS A 335 1.63 -18.63 -3.47
CA CYS A 335 1.68 -19.77 -4.38
C CYS A 335 2.49 -20.93 -3.79
N GLU A 336 3.68 -20.66 -3.24
CA GLU A 336 4.50 -21.69 -2.60
C GLU A 336 3.80 -22.29 -1.38
N TYR A 337 3.25 -21.45 -0.49
CA TYR A 337 2.54 -21.91 0.71
C TYR A 337 1.33 -22.80 0.39
N SER A 338 0.63 -22.48 -0.69
CA SER A 338 -0.55 -23.23 -1.17
C SER A 338 -0.22 -24.39 -2.11
N HIS A 339 1.07 -24.66 -2.36
CA HIS A 339 1.55 -25.65 -3.33
C HIS A 339 0.96 -25.45 -4.73
N THR A 340 0.86 -24.18 -5.17
CA THR A 340 0.44 -23.82 -6.53
C THR A 340 1.63 -23.29 -7.34
N THR A 341 1.55 -23.43 -8.65
CA THR A 341 2.60 -22.92 -9.53
C THR A 341 2.56 -21.40 -9.56
N PRO A 342 3.66 -20.69 -9.25
CA PRO A 342 3.69 -19.24 -9.34
C PRO A 342 3.65 -18.76 -10.80
N LEU A 343 3.48 -17.46 -11.00
CA LEU A 343 3.56 -16.84 -12.32
C LEU A 343 4.96 -17.08 -12.95
N LEU A 344 4.97 -17.44 -14.23
CA LEU A 344 6.23 -17.70 -14.96
C LEU A 344 7.11 -16.44 -15.10
N ARG A 345 6.49 -15.28 -15.20
CA ARG A 345 7.18 -13.99 -15.28
C ARG A 345 6.77 -13.13 -14.07
N GLN A 346 7.70 -12.95 -13.16
CA GLN A 346 7.56 -12.10 -11.98
C GLN A 346 8.95 -11.73 -11.44
N ASN A 347 9.05 -10.60 -10.75
CA ASN A 347 10.27 -10.14 -10.07
C ASN A 347 10.22 -10.41 -8.56
N GLY A 348 9.02 -10.64 -8.02
CA GLY A 348 8.84 -11.10 -6.65
C GLY A 348 9.41 -12.51 -6.45
N ILE A 349 9.84 -12.79 -5.24
CA ILE A 349 10.32 -14.10 -4.81
C ILE A 349 9.53 -14.60 -3.60
N SER A 350 9.53 -15.89 -3.36
CA SER A 350 8.90 -16.43 -2.15
C SER A 350 9.66 -16.04 -0.89
N LEU A 351 8.91 -15.67 0.14
CA LEU A 351 9.43 -15.34 1.46
C LEU A 351 9.56 -16.57 2.38
N ILE A 352 9.11 -17.75 1.95
CA ILE A 352 9.21 -18.98 2.75
C ILE A 352 10.66 -19.31 3.15
N PRO A 353 11.68 -19.22 2.26
CA PRO A 353 13.07 -19.42 2.64
C PRO A 353 13.56 -18.46 3.75
N TYR A 354 13.12 -17.19 3.70
CA TYR A 354 13.49 -16.19 4.70
C TYR A 354 12.91 -16.50 6.09
N MET A 355 11.74 -17.11 6.14
CA MET A 355 11.11 -17.54 7.39
C MET A 355 11.80 -18.77 7.98
N ASN A 356 12.36 -19.63 7.16
CA ASN A 356 13.00 -20.87 7.58
C ASN A 356 14.50 -20.75 7.93
N GLN A 357 15.04 -19.52 7.91
CA GLN A 357 16.47 -19.24 8.18
C GLN A 357 17.46 -19.91 7.21
N ASN A 358 17.02 -20.36 6.07
CA ASN A 358 17.92 -20.71 4.99
C ASN A 358 18.59 -19.41 4.54
N GLU A 359 19.89 -19.47 4.23
CA GLU A 359 20.66 -18.32 3.78
C GLU A 359 19.88 -17.55 2.72
N THR A 360 19.56 -16.30 3.04
CA THR A 360 18.82 -15.44 2.14
C THR A 360 19.81 -14.85 1.16
N GLU A 361 19.59 -15.06 -0.14
CA GLU A 361 20.38 -14.36 -1.15
C GLU A 361 20.28 -12.85 -0.91
N GLU A 362 21.45 -12.20 -0.89
CA GLU A 362 21.49 -10.75 -0.85
C GLU A 362 20.87 -10.19 -2.14
N ARG A 363 19.74 -9.52 -2.00
CA ARG A 363 19.05 -8.94 -3.15
C ARG A 363 18.86 -7.44 -2.99
N ILE A 364 18.57 -6.78 -4.09
CA ILE A 364 18.17 -5.38 -4.11
C ILE A 364 16.65 -5.34 -4.23
N VAL A 365 16.00 -4.63 -3.31
CA VAL A 365 14.59 -4.25 -3.43
C VAL A 365 14.52 -2.89 -4.11
N ILE A 366 13.63 -2.78 -5.10
CA ILE A 366 13.49 -1.59 -5.94
C ILE A 366 12.08 -1.05 -5.82
N SER A 367 11.97 0.27 -5.75
CA SER A 367 10.72 1.02 -5.86
C SER A 367 10.85 2.08 -6.96
N GLU A 368 9.78 2.31 -7.70
CA GLU A 368 9.73 3.22 -8.84
C GLU A 368 8.62 4.26 -8.68
N ILE A 369 8.85 5.46 -9.17
CA ILE A 369 7.84 6.52 -9.24
C ILE A 369 8.02 7.35 -10.50
N ILE A 370 6.92 7.89 -11.02
CA ILE A 370 6.94 8.87 -12.08
C ILE A 370 6.30 10.17 -11.60
N GLU A 371 6.95 11.27 -11.87
CA GLU A 371 6.48 12.62 -11.54
C GLU A 371 6.34 13.44 -12.81
N PRO A 372 5.18 14.03 -13.10
CA PRO A 372 5.09 14.98 -14.19
C PRO A 372 5.93 16.22 -13.91
N ASN A 373 6.57 16.75 -14.94
CA ASN A 373 7.21 18.05 -14.91
C ASN A 373 6.65 18.91 -16.07
N GLU A 374 7.13 20.16 -16.22
CA GLU A 374 6.55 21.12 -17.18
C GLU A 374 6.48 20.62 -18.65
N LYS A 375 7.36 19.73 -19.07
CA LYS A 375 7.47 19.30 -20.48
C LYS A 375 7.58 17.79 -20.66
N SER A 376 7.79 17.02 -19.57
CA SER A 376 8.05 15.59 -19.63
C SER A 376 7.79 14.94 -18.27
N TYR A 377 8.53 13.88 -17.96
CA TYR A 377 8.45 13.18 -16.69
C TYR A 377 9.80 13.10 -16.01
N THR A 378 9.77 13.19 -14.69
CA THR A 378 10.88 12.79 -13.83
C THR A 378 10.61 11.39 -13.32
N TYR A 379 11.56 10.51 -13.53
CA TYR A 379 11.49 9.13 -13.10
C TYR A 379 12.41 8.92 -11.91
N GLY A 380 11.81 8.57 -10.79
CA GLY A 380 12.51 8.30 -9.54
C GLY A 380 12.66 6.81 -9.27
N ARG A 381 13.73 6.44 -8.59
CA ARG A 381 14.04 5.08 -8.16
C ARG A 381 14.59 5.08 -6.76
N MET A 382 14.20 4.08 -5.98
CA MET A 382 14.79 3.74 -4.70
C MET A 382 15.35 2.33 -4.79
N TYR A 383 16.54 2.15 -4.21
CA TYR A 383 17.20 0.85 -4.07
C TYR A 383 17.47 0.57 -2.60
N ARG A 384 17.06 -0.58 -2.11
CA ARG A 384 17.38 -1.09 -0.78
C ARG A 384 18.27 -2.31 -0.89
N TYR A 385 19.45 -2.26 -0.26
CA TYR A 385 20.41 -3.33 -0.23
C TYR A 385 21.12 -3.35 1.12
N LYS A 386 21.09 -4.45 1.86
CA LYS A 386 21.60 -4.52 3.24
C LYS A 386 20.96 -3.40 4.09
N HIS A 387 21.80 -2.55 4.68
CA HIS A 387 21.37 -1.37 5.44
C HIS A 387 21.38 -0.08 4.63
N TYR A 388 21.83 -0.11 3.37
CA TYR A 388 21.86 1.08 2.51
C TYR A 388 20.56 1.28 1.75
N LYS A 389 20.21 2.55 1.60
CA LYS A 389 19.09 3.03 0.78
C LYS A 389 19.56 4.14 -0.14
N TYR A 390 19.48 3.91 -1.43
CA TYR A 390 19.83 4.88 -2.47
C TYR A 390 18.57 5.35 -3.19
N ILE A 391 18.46 6.67 -3.38
CA ILE A 391 17.34 7.34 -4.05
C ILE A 391 17.90 8.25 -5.14
N THR A 392 17.39 8.11 -6.36
CA THR A 392 17.80 8.92 -7.50
C THR A 392 16.62 9.31 -8.37
N TYR A 393 16.72 10.46 -9.02
CA TYR A 393 15.75 10.97 -10.00
C TYR A 393 16.49 11.36 -11.27
N ASN A 394 16.09 10.80 -12.43
CA ASN A 394 16.85 10.87 -13.67
C ASN A 394 17.26 12.29 -14.11
N ASN A 395 16.44 13.31 -13.85
CA ASN A 395 16.71 14.70 -14.23
C ASN A 395 17.37 15.52 -13.10
N TYR A 396 17.61 14.91 -11.93
CA TYR A 396 18.04 15.59 -10.72
C TYR A 396 19.10 14.81 -9.94
N THR A 397 20.05 14.19 -10.64
CA THR A 397 21.12 13.36 -10.04
C THR A 397 22.04 14.15 -9.09
N ALA A 398 22.11 15.48 -9.20
CA ALA A 398 22.79 16.32 -8.23
C ALA A 398 22.16 16.29 -6.82
N PHE A 399 20.93 15.78 -6.70
CA PHE A 399 20.18 15.59 -5.47
C PHE A 399 20.06 14.12 -5.09
N ASP A 400 20.93 13.26 -5.59
CA ASP A 400 20.94 11.85 -5.19
C ASP A 400 21.13 11.72 -3.67
N MET A 401 20.39 10.80 -3.08
CA MET A 401 20.42 10.55 -1.64
C MET A 401 20.85 9.11 -1.37
N LEU A 402 21.81 8.95 -0.48
CA LEU A 402 22.26 7.65 0.01
C LEU A 402 22.27 7.68 1.54
N TYR A 403 21.57 6.76 2.17
CA TYR A 403 21.46 6.63 3.61
C TYR A 403 21.96 5.28 4.09
N ASP A 404 22.63 5.27 5.24
CA ASP A 404 22.91 4.07 6.02
C ASP A 404 21.83 3.93 7.10
N LEU A 405 20.77 3.20 6.84
CA LEU A 405 19.64 3.05 7.77
C LEU A 405 19.99 2.26 9.04
N GLY A 406 21.16 1.61 9.09
CA GLY A 406 21.68 0.97 10.29
C GLY A 406 22.18 1.98 11.30
N ALA A 407 22.86 3.03 10.82
CA ALA A 407 23.39 4.11 11.62
C ALA A 407 22.44 5.32 11.73
N ASP A 408 21.64 5.55 10.70
CA ASP A 408 20.73 6.69 10.53
C ASP A 408 19.33 6.24 10.05
N PRO A 409 18.53 5.64 10.92
CA PRO A 409 17.18 5.19 10.55
C PRO A 409 16.20 6.33 10.25
N SER A 410 16.56 7.57 10.56
CA SER A 410 15.76 8.79 10.31
C SER A 410 16.05 9.46 8.98
N GLU A 411 17.04 8.96 8.21
CA GLU A 411 17.43 9.51 6.91
C GLU A 411 17.84 11.00 6.99
N SER A 412 18.60 11.36 8.04
CA SER A 412 19.03 12.74 8.31
C SER A 412 20.40 13.07 7.69
N ASN A 413 21.22 12.06 7.42
CA ASN A 413 22.58 12.21 6.95
C ASN A 413 22.78 11.59 5.56
N ASN A 414 22.71 12.43 4.52
CA ASN A 414 22.97 11.99 3.15
C ASN A 414 24.46 11.79 2.90
N ILE A 415 24.89 10.54 2.71
CA ILE A 415 26.29 10.14 2.47
C ILE A 415 26.62 9.92 0.97
N ALA A 416 25.76 10.32 0.04
CA ALA A 416 25.96 10.10 -1.40
C ALA A 416 27.30 10.63 -1.91
N GLY A 417 27.71 11.80 -1.47
CA GLY A 417 29.00 12.41 -1.85
C GLY A 417 30.23 11.61 -1.43
N ASN A 418 30.09 10.74 -0.43
CA ASN A 418 31.21 10.00 0.17
C ASN A 418 31.33 8.56 -0.36
N MET A 419 30.35 8.04 -1.12
CA MET A 419 30.29 6.64 -1.51
C MET A 419 29.96 6.43 -3.02
N PRO A 420 30.77 7.00 -3.93
CA PRO A 420 30.49 6.92 -5.38
C PRO A 420 30.48 5.47 -5.92
N GLU A 421 31.30 4.59 -5.35
CA GLU A 421 31.34 3.17 -5.77
C GLU A 421 30.02 2.45 -5.49
N LEU A 422 29.40 2.72 -4.35
CA LEU A 422 28.11 2.14 -3.98
C LEU A 422 26.98 2.68 -4.88
N ILE A 423 27.02 3.96 -5.22
CA ILE A 423 26.10 4.55 -6.21
C ILE A 423 26.25 3.88 -7.58
N ASN A 424 27.49 3.67 -8.03
CA ASN A 424 27.76 2.96 -9.28
C ASN A 424 27.25 1.51 -9.26
N PHE A 425 27.38 0.84 -8.11
CA PHE A 425 26.82 -0.50 -7.91
C PHE A 425 25.29 -0.48 -8.08
N PHE A 426 24.56 0.43 -7.42
CA PHE A 426 23.11 0.54 -7.53
C PHE A 426 22.66 0.85 -8.97
N ASN A 427 23.32 1.79 -9.64
CA ASN A 427 23.01 2.15 -11.03
C ASN A 427 23.21 0.97 -12.00
N LYS A 428 24.28 0.18 -11.79
CA LYS A 428 24.53 -1.05 -12.54
C LYS A 428 23.43 -2.10 -12.32
N GLN A 429 23.00 -2.28 -11.08
CA GLN A 429 21.94 -3.23 -10.76
C GLN A 429 20.59 -2.75 -11.33
N GLY A 430 20.26 -1.48 -11.18
CA GLY A 430 19.04 -0.91 -11.77
C GLY A 430 18.96 -1.13 -13.28
N ALA A 431 20.05 -0.95 -13.99
CA ALA A 431 20.10 -1.15 -15.44
C ALA A 431 19.80 -2.61 -15.88
N LYS A 432 19.95 -3.59 -14.99
CA LYS A 432 19.63 -5.00 -15.30
C LYS A 432 18.13 -5.30 -15.25
N TYR A 433 17.40 -4.62 -14.36
CA TYR A 433 16.01 -4.96 -14.03
C TYR A 433 15.00 -3.97 -14.58
N LEU A 434 15.42 -2.73 -14.80
CA LEU A 434 14.50 -1.63 -15.08
C LEU A 434 14.67 -1.09 -16.50
N LYS A 435 13.57 -0.63 -17.08
CA LYS A 435 13.56 0.09 -18.34
C LYS A 435 14.30 1.42 -18.21
N SER A 436 14.88 1.92 -19.30
CA SER A 436 15.47 3.26 -19.32
C SER A 436 14.39 4.35 -19.13
N ALA A 437 14.77 5.49 -18.56
CA ALA A 437 13.84 6.63 -18.39
C ALA A 437 13.20 7.07 -19.69
N SER A 438 13.97 7.14 -20.79
CA SER A 438 13.47 7.51 -22.12
C SER A 438 12.43 6.53 -22.68
N ARG A 439 12.59 5.23 -22.40
CA ARG A 439 11.60 4.23 -22.80
C ARG A 439 10.32 4.37 -21.98
N ILE A 440 10.43 4.57 -20.68
CA ILE A 440 9.29 4.79 -19.80
C ILE A 440 8.51 6.04 -20.22
N GLU A 441 9.22 7.15 -20.49
CA GLU A 441 8.60 8.39 -20.96
C GLU A 441 7.81 8.18 -22.27
N LYS A 442 8.40 7.47 -23.24
CA LYS A 442 7.71 7.14 -24.49
C LYS A 442 6.45 6.30 -24.26
N GLU A 443 6.53 5.29 -23.42
CA GLU A 443 5.41 4.41 -23.08
C GLU A 443 4.33 5.19 -22.32
N GLN A 444 4.70 6.07 -21.39
CA GLN A 444 3.77 6.92 -20.64
C GLN A 444 3.05 7.93 -21.54
N ASN A 445 3.74 8.59 -22.44
CA ASN A 445 3.12 9.50 -23.40
C ASN A 445 2.09 8.78 -24.29
N ALA A 446 2.41 7.57 -24.75
CA ALA A 446 1.47 6.76 -25.52
C ALA A 446 0.25 6.33 -24.68
N TYR A 447 0.48 5.99 -23.40
CA TYR A 447 -0.59 5.67 -22.47
C TYR A 447 -1.54 6.86 -22.25
N GLU A 448 -1.02 8.05 -22.02
CA GLU A 448 -1.84 9.26 -21.80
C GLU A 448 -2.69 9.64 -23.01
N GLN A 449 -2.16 9.46 -24.22
CA GLN A 449 -2.96 9.63 -25.43
C GLN A 449 -4.13 8.63 -25.49
N ALA A 450 -3.87 7.35 -25.18
CA ALA A 450 -4.91 6.33 -25.11
C ALA A 450 -5.90 6.62 -23.97
N PHE A 451 -5.43 7.03 -22.81
CA PHE A 451 -6.28 7.39 -21.68
C PHE A 451 -7.21 8.56 -22.01
N SER A 452 -6.71 9.59 -22.69
CA SER A 452 -7.53 10.73 -23.12
C SER A 452 -8.66 10.30 -24.07
N LEU A 453 -8.41 9.35 -24.95
CA LEU A 453 -9.44 8.78 -25.82
C LEU A 453 -10.48 7.98 -25.02
N MET A 454 -10.05 7.23 -24.00
CA MET A 454 -10.98 6.48 -23.13
C MET A 454 -11.84 7.42 -22.29
N VAL A 455 -11.30 8.53 -21.80
CA VAL A 455 -12.07 9.57 -21.12
C VAL A 455 -13.14 10.15 -22.04
N GLU A 456 -12.76 10.52 -23.29
CA GLU A 456 -13.73 11.05 -24.25
C GLU A 456 -14.79 10.02 -24.64
N TYR A 457 -14.40 8.76 -24.84
CA TYR A 457 -15.36 7.68 -25.09
C TYR A 457 -16.38 7.56 -23.95
N GLU A 458 -15.94 7.49 -22.68
CA GLU A 458 -16.85 7.41 -21.54
C GLU A 458 -17.76 8.64 -21.41
N ARG A 459 -17.31 9.83 -21.80
CA ARG A 459 -18.18 11.03 -21.86
C ARG A 459 -19.32 10.87 -22.84
N GLN A 460 -19.09 10.19 -23.97
CA GLN A 460 -20.10 10.04 -25.01
C GLN A 460 -21.10 8.91 -24.71
N VAL A 461 -20.63 7.78 -24.16
CA VAL A 461 -21.46 6.60 -23.96
C VAL A 461 -21.89 6.38 -22.51
N GLY A 462 -21.35 7.14 -21.57
CA GLY A 462 -21.50 6.92 -20.15
C GLY A 462 -20.46 5.94 -19.59
N ALA A 463 -20.02 6.18 -18.36
CA ALA A 463 -19.07 5.32 -17.68
C ALA A 463 -19.72 4.00 -17.22
N ILE A 464 -18.99 2.90 -17.35
CA ILE A 464 -19.40 1.62 -16.77
C ILE A 464 -19.10 1.67 -15.27
N ILE A 465 -20.15 1.78 -14.47
CA ILE A 465 -20.06 1.79 -13.00
C ILE A 465 -20.18 0.35 -12.49
N ASP A 466 -19.27 -0.07 -11.62
CA ASP A 466 -19.41 -1.33 -10.91
C ASP A 466 -20.62 -1.27 -9.98
N GLU A 467 -21.63 -2.08 -10.23
CA GLU A 467 -22.87 -2.15 -9.41
C GLU A 467 -22.61 -2.51 -7.95
N ARG A 468 -21.43 -3.09 -7.65
CA ARG A 468 -21.02 -3.47 -6.29
C ARG A 468 -20.24 -2.37 -5.57
N ARG A 469 -20.13 -1.19 -6.15
CA ARG A 469 -19.51 -0.04 -5.49
C ARG A 469 -20.27 0.29 -4.22
N SER A 470 -19.55 0.44 -3.10
CA SER A 470 -20.13 0.95 -1.86
C SER A 470 -20.56 2.40 -2.08
N ILE A 471 -21.85 2.69 -1.90
CA ILE A 471 -22.38 4.05 -1.98
C ILE A 471 -22.43 4.58 -0.56
N ILE A 472 -21.50 5.47 -0.22
CA ILE A 472 -21.51 6.18 1.03
C ILE A 472 -22.23 7.51 0.80
N PRO A 473 -23.40 7.75 1.45
CA PRO A 473 -24.10 9.01 1.31
C PRO A 473 -23.25 10.18 1.83
N GLU A 474 -23.20 11.25 1.06
CA GLU A 474 -22.46 12.47 1.42
C GLU A 474 -22.97 13.12 2.72
N THR A 475 -24.20 12.81 3.12
CA THR A 475 -24.83 13.26 4.37
C THR A 475 -24.16 12.72 5.64
N TYR A 476 -23.36 11.65 5.53
CA TYR A 476 -22.61 11.09 6.67
C TYR A 476 -21.30 11.84 6.98
N TRP A 477 -20.97 12.85 6.19
CA TRP A 477 -19.81 13.68 6.47
C TRP A 477 -20.09 14.62 7.65
N THR A 478 -19.36 14.46 8.73
CA THR A 478 -19.30 15.39 9.85
C THR A 478 -17.91 16.00 9.88
N PRO A 479 -17.78 17.34 9.68
CA PRO A 479 -16.48 17.99 9.80
C PRO A 479 -15.85 17.68 11.15
N PRO A 480 -14.52 17.49 11.22
CA PRO A 480 -13.83 17.29 12.47
C PRO A 480 -14.03 18.50 13.39
N GLN A 481 -14.26 18.24 14.67
CA GLN A 481 -14.24 19.27 15.69
C GLN A 481 -12.76 19.53 16.06
N SER A 482 -12.32 20.77 15.87
CA SER A 482 -10.96 21.24 16.16
C SER A 482 -10.57 21.14 17.63
#